data_200b29c278c55dd17968131d0143dd2f
#
_entry.id   200b29c278c55dd17968131d0143dd2f
#
_cell.length_a   1.000
_cell.length_b   1.000
_cell.length_c   1.000
_cell.angle_alpha   90.00
_cell.angle_beta   90.00
_cell.angle_gamma   90.00
#
_symmetry.space_group_name_H-M   'P 1'
#
loop_
_entity.id
_entity.type
_entity.pdbx_description
1 polymer ?
#
loop_
_entity_poly.entity_id
_entity_poly.type
_entity_poly.pdbx_seq_one_letter_code
_entity_poly.pdbx_strand_id
1 'polypeptide(L)'
;MLKLKAFYIIFITFIFLTACQTIKEKTNAIVEKENQKLSKFIGRPLVELKNELGNPDDDYKNEKGNLEFVYKTKKYGIPCERKFEIDNKLVVIGFVSNGCF
;
A
#
# COMPACT_ATOMS: atom_id res chain seq x y z
N MET A 1 -12.53 -30.86 -38.57
CA MET A 1 -13.60 -30.30 -37.73
C MET A 1 -13.21 -30.24 -36.25
N LEU A 2 -12.55 -31.25 -35.67
CA LEU A 2 -12.11 -31.24 -34.27
C LEU A 2 -11.05 -30.19 -33.99
N LYS A 3 -10.16 -29.86 -34.91
CA LYS A 3 -9.12 -28.85 -34.77
C LYS A 3 -9.64 -27.41 -34.65
N LEU A 4 -10.77 -27.09 -35.29
CA LEU A 4 -11.39 -25.78 -35.23
C LEU A 4 -12.05 -25.48 -33.87
N LYS A 5 -12.68 -26.49 -33.26
CA LYS A 5 -13.31 -26.34 -31.93
C LYS A 5 -12.26 -26.19 -30.82
N ALA A 6 -11.17 -26.93 -30.89
CA ALA A 6 -10.06 -26.79 -29.95
C ALA A 6 -9.40 -25.42 -30.04
N PHE A 7 -9.21 -24.89 -31.23
CA PHE A 7 -8.67 -23.56 -31.45
C PHE A 7 -9.56 -22.45 -30.91
N TYR A 8 -10.88 -22.60 -31.03
CA TYR A 8 -11.85 -21.66 -30.52
C TYR A 8 -11.89 -21.60 -28.99
N ILE A 9 -11.80 -22.74 -28.34
CA ILE A 9 -11.76 -22.84 -26.87
C ILE A 9 -10.47 -22.20 -26.31
N ILE A 10 -9.34 -22.42 -26.93
CA ILE A 10 -8.05 -21.82 -26.56
C ILE A 10 -8.10 -20.30 -26.71
N PHE A 11 -8.74 -19.79 -27.75
CA PHE A 11 -8.90 -18.35 -28.00
C PHE A 11 -9.77 -17.68 -26.94
N ILE A 12 -10.88 -18.29 -26.55
CA ILE A 12 -11.77 -17.78 -25.50
C ILE A 12 -11.06 -17.76 -24.14
N THR A 13 -10.30 -18.79 -23.79
CA THR A 13 -9.52 -18.87 -22.55
C THR A 13 -8.45 -17.78 -22.50
N PHE A 14 -7.83 -17.46 -23.61
CA PHE A 14 -6.84 -16.41 -23.72
C PHE A 14 -7.41 -15.01 -23.45
N ILE A 15 -8.62 -14.74 -23.94
CA ILE A 15 -9.33 -13.46 -23.71
C ILE A 15 -9.66 -13.26 -22.22
N PHE A 16 -10.08 -14.32 -21.52
CA PHE A 16 -10.34 -14.27 -20.08
C PHE A 16 -9.10 -13.95 -19.26
N LEU A 17 -7.95 -14.51 -19.61
CA LEU A 17 -6.68 -14.25 -18.91
C LEU A 17 -6.23 -12.79 -19.07
N THR A 18 -6.44 -12.17 -20.24
CA THR A 18 -6.06 -10.77 -20.48
C THR A 18 -6.90 -9.81 -19.66
N ALA A 19 -8.21 -10.07 -19.49
CA ALA A 19 -9.08 -9.23 -18.68
C ALA A 19 -8.70 -9.21 -17.20
N CYS A 20 -8.28 -10.34 -16.63
CA CYS A 20 -7.82 -10.44 -15.24
C CYS A 20 -6.53 -9.66 -15.02
N GLN A 21 -5.59 -9.65 -15.96
CA GLN A 21 -4.34 -8.90 -15.86
C GLN A 21 -4.57 -7.39 -15.87
N THR A 22 -5.52 -6.89 -16.66
CA THR A 22 -5.82 -5.47 -16.74
C THR A 22 -6.35 -4.91 -15.41
N ILE A 23 -7.17 -5.66 -14.69
CA ILE A 23 -7.70 -5.27 -13.38
C ILE A 23 -6.58 -5.21 -12.33
N LYS A 24 -5.66 -6.16 -12.33
CA LYS A 24 -4.51 -6.18 -11.42
C LYS A 24 -3.57 -4.99 -11.66
N GLU A 25 -3.32 -4.61 -12.90
CA GLU A 25 -2.46 -3.47 -13.24
C GLU A 25 -3.03 -2.15 -12.71
N LYS A 26 -4.33 -1.91 -12.83
CA LYS A 26 -4.97 -0.69 -12.31
C LYS A 26 -4.89 -0.61 -10.77
N THR A 27 -5.11 -1.70 -10.07
CA THR A 27 -5.03 -1.76 -8.61
C THR A 27 -3.59 -1.53 -8.14
N ASN A 28 -2.60 -2.13 -8.80
CA ASN A 28 -1.19 -1.95 -8.48
C ASN A 28 -0.72 -0.51 -8.72
N ALA A 29 -1.20 0.17 -9.77
CA ALA A 29 -0.86 1.55 -10.06
C ALA A 29 -1.34 2.51 -8.95
N ILE A 30 -2.53 2.30 -8.39
CA ILE A 30 -3.06 3.10 -7.28
C ILE A 30 -2.24 2.89 -6.01
N VAL A 31 -1.90 1.64 -5.68
CA VAL A 31 -1.06 1.30 -4.53
C VAL A 31 0.35 1.87 -4.66
N GLU A 32 0.95 1.82 -5.85
CA GLU A 32 2.27 2.40 -6.10
C GLU A 32 2.30 3.91 -5.92
N LYS A 33 1.29 4.64 -6.38
CA LYS A 33 1.21 6.09 -6.18
C LYS A 33 1.18 6.45 -4.70
N GLU A 34 0.42 5.73 -3.90
CA GLU A 34 0.33 5.94 -2.46
C GLU A 34 1.65 5.59 -1.78
N ASN A 35 2.28 4.48 -2.16
CA ASN A 35 3.58 4.07 -1.64
C ASN A 35 4.68 5.07 -1.99
N GLN A 36 4.70 5.63 -3.18
CA GLN A 36 5.65 6.67 -3.57
C GLN A 36 5.45 7.94 -2.74
N LYS A 37 4.23 8.33 -2.48
CA LYS A 37 3.91 9.51 -1.68
C LYS A 37 4.36 9.37 -0.23
N LEU A 38 4.23 8.17 0.35
CA LEU A 38 4.61 7.89 1.73
C LEU A 38 6.09 7.52 1.88
N SER A 39 6.69 6.91 0.86
CA SER A 39 8.09 6.48 0.90
C SER A 39 9.08 7.65 0.98
N LYS A 40 8.65 8.86 0.64
CA LYS A 40 9.50 10.06 0.80
C LYS A 40 9.88 10.31 2.25
N PHE A 41 9.12 9.81 3.22
CA PHE A 41 9.42 9.96 4.64
C PHE A 41 10.48 9.00 5.13
N ILE A 42 10.75 7.91 4.41
CA ILE A 42 11.76 6.92 4.80
C ILE A 42 13.14 7.55 4.73
N GLY A 43 13.91 7.44 5.82
CA GLY A 43 15.21 8.07 5.95
C GLY A 43 15.16 9.52 6.41
N ARG A 44 13.97 10.06 6.66
CA ARG A 44 13.78 11.44 7.13
C ARG A 44 13.51 11.50 8.63
N PRO A 45 13.83 12.64 9.27
CA PRO A 45 13.56 12.80 10.71
C PRO A 45 12.06 12.76 11.03
N LEU A 46 11.72 12.27 12.21
CA LEU A 46 10.36 12.24 12.73
C LEU A 46 9.67 13.60 12.70
N VAL A 47 10.41 14.69 12.90
CA VAL A 47 9.89 16.05 12.88
C VAL A 47 9.23 16.38 11.53
N GLU A 48 9.79 15.94 10.41
CA GLU A 48 9.21 16.15 9.09
C GLU A 48 7.89 15.39 8.91
N LEU A 49 7.79 14.17 9.43
CA LEU A 49 6.56 13.39 9.41
C LEU A 49 5.44 14.10 10.20
N LYS A 50 5.75 14.59 11.39
CA LYS A 50 4.81 15.35 12.22
C LYS A 50 4.38 16.66 11.58
N ASN A 51 5.28 17.35 10.90
CA ASN A 51 4.97 18.60 10.23
C ASN A 51 3.98 18.41 9.07
N GLU A 52 4.08 17.31 8.34
CA GLU A 52 3.19 17.05 7.21
C GLU A 52 1.88 16.34 7.60
N LEU A 53 1.94 15.35 8.49
CA LEU A 53 0.79 14.54 8.86
C LEU A 53 0.15 14.94 10.20
N GLY A 54 0.82 15.76 10.97
CA GLY A 54 0.36 16.15 12.30
C GLY A 54 0.69 15.09 13.35
N ASN A 55 0.03 15.18 14.51
CA ASN A 55 0.21 14.22 15.58
C ASN A 55 -0.45 12.89 15.21
N PRO A 56 0.17 11.74 15.58
CA PRO A 56 -0.44 10.45 15.32
C PRO A 56 -1.67 10.23 16.19
N ASP A 57 -2.59 9.39 15.73
CA ASP A 57 -3.75 8.98 16.52
C ASP A 57 -3.36 8.04 17.65
N ASP A 58 -2.28 7.27 17.45
CA ASP A 58 -1.74 6.36 18.45
C ASP A 58 -0.22 6.22 18.26
N ASP A 59 0.49 5.89 19.33
CA ASP A 59 1.91 5.60 19.28
C ASP A 59 2.26 4.50 20.28
N TYR A 60 3.20 3.63 19.92
CA TYR A 60 3.65 2.55 20.78
C TYR A 60 5.04 2.08 20.35
N LYS A 61 5.71 1.34 21.24
CA LYS A 61 6.97 0.67 20.91
C LYS A 61 6.68 -0.75 20.45
N ASN A 62 7.29 -1.15 19.34
CA ASN A 62 7.16 -2.49 18.81
C ASN A 62 8.11 -3.48 19.46
N GLU A 63 8.09 -4.74 19.04
CA GLU A 63 8.94 -5.82 19.58
C GLU A 63 10.43 -5.56 19.40
N LYS A 64 10.81 -4.80 18.38
CA LYS A 64 12.20 -4.41 18.11
C LYS A 64 12.67 -3.24 18.96
N GLY A 65 11.79 -2.64 19.77
CA GLY A 65 12.09 -1.46 20.56
C GLY A 65 12.00 -0.15 19.78
N ASN A 66 11.52 -0.18 18.53
CA ASN A 66 11.33 1.01 17.73
C ASN A 66 9.94 1.62 17.99
N LEU A 67 9.84 2.93 17.81
CA LEU A 67 8.57 3.64 17.94
C LEU A 67 7.73 3.44 16.70
N GLU A 68 6.42 3.21 16.86
CA GLU A 68 5.47 3.19 15.77
C GLU A 68 4.43 4.28 15.95
N PHE A 69 4.23 5.10 14.90
CA PHE A 69 3.18 6.10 14.82
C PHE A 69 2.05 5.57 13.95
N VAL A 70 0.82 5.65 14.47
CA VAL A 70 -0.37 5.16 13.80
C VAL A 70 -1.26 6.33 13.42
N TYR A 71 -1.57 6.45 12.13
CA TYR A 71 -2.50 7.43 11.59
C TYR A 71 -3.73 6.72 11.06
N LYS A 72 -4.90 7.08 11.57
CA LYS A 72 -6.18 6.48 11.19
C LYS A 72 -7.01 7.46 10.41
N THR A 73 -7.50 7.04 9.25
CA THR A 73 -8.43 7.81 8.43
C THR A 73 -9.55 6.91 7.95
N LYS A 74 -10.64 7.50 7.45
CA LYS A 74 -11.74 6.77 6.82
C LYS A 74 -12.00 7.33 5.45
N LYS A 75 -12.17 6.45 4.47
CA LYS A 75 -12.57 6.82 3.11
C LYS A 75 -13.73 5.93 2.70
N TYR A 76 -14.87 6.53 2.38
CA TYR A 76 -16.11 5.82 2.06
C TYR A 76 -16.56 4.85 3.16
N GLY A 77 -16.37 5.22 4.44
CA GLY A 77 -16.69 4.36 5.57
C GLY A 77 -15.71 3.22 5.82
N ILE A 78 -14.69 3.07 4.99
CA ILE A 78 -13.66 2.04 5.14
C ILE A 78 -12.48 2.62 5.92
N PRO A 79 -12.10 2.00 7.06
CA PRO A 79 -10.98 2.49 7.85
C PRO A 79 -9.66 2.24 7.13
N CYS A 80 -8.81 3.27 7.13
CA CYS A 80 -7.44 3.21 6.64
C CYS A 80 -6.49 3.45 7.80
N GLU A 81 -5.52 2.57 7.99
CA GLU A 81 -4.53 2.67 9.04
C GLU A 81 -3.13 2.68 8.42
N ARG A 82 -2.34 3.72 8.73
CA ARG A 82 -0.94 3.83 8.30
C ARG A 82 -0.06 3.84 9.51
N LYS A 83 0.94 2.94 9.52
CA LYS A 83 1.92 2.82 10.61
C LYS A 83 3.30 3.18 10.09
N PHE A 84 3.97 4.09 10.79
CA PHE A 84 5.36 4.46 10.48
C PHE A 84 6.26 3.95 11.59
N GLU A 85 7.29 3.20 11.22
CA GLU A 85 8.30 2.70 12.15
C GLU A 85 9.44 3.71 12.24
N ILE A 86 9.84 4.05 13.46
CA ILE A 86 10.83 5.08 13.76
C ILE A 86 11.89 4.47 14.66
N ASP A 87 13.16 4.63 14.30
CA ASP A 87 14.29 4.06 15.04
C ASP A 87 14.67 4.91 16.27
N ASN A 88 15.68 4.45 17.01
CA ASN A 88 16.17 5.13 18.20
C ASN A 88 16.77 6.51 17.93
N LYS A 89 17.13 6.79 16.69
CA LYS A 89 17.66 8.10 16.26
C LYS A 89 16.56 9.06 15.81
N LEU A 90 15.29 8.67 15.98
CA LEU A 90 14.10 9.43 15.55
C LEU A 90 14.06 9.64 14.03
N VAL A 91 14.43 8.60 13.28
CA VAL A 91 14.37 8.56 11.82
C VAL A 91 13.34 7.54 11.39
N VAL A 92 12.53 7.88 10.40
CA VAL A 92 11.53 6.97 9.83
C VAL A 92 12.25 5.92 9.00
N ILE A 93 12.06 4.63 9.33
CA ILE A 93 12.73 3.51 8.66
C ILE A 93 11.79 2.66 7.80
N GLY A 94 10.49 2.80 7.97
CA GLY A 94 9.52 2.05 7.18
C GLY A 94 8.10 2.47 7.46
N PHE A 95 7.17 1.95 6.65
CA PHE A 95 5.75 2.15 6.88
C PHE A 95 4.93 0.98 6.34
N VAL A 96 3.73 0.81 6.88
CA VAL A 96 2.74 -0.18 6.44
C VAL A 96 1.38 0.52 6.35
N SER A 97 0.63 0.24 5.27
CA SER A 97 -0.72 0.77 5.07
C SER A 97 -1.73 -0.39 4.98
N ASN A 98 -2.82 -0.29 5.74
CA ASN A 98 -3.89 -1.27 5.75
C ASN A 98 -5.22 -0.58 5.43
N GLY A 99 -5.96 -1.12 4.44
CA GLY A 99 -7.26 -0.60 4.05
C GLY A 99 -7.23 0.74 3.33
N CYS A 100 -6.07 1.20 2.89
CA CYS A 100 -5.89 2.47 2.19
C CYS A 100 -5.95 2.29 0.67
N PHE A 101 -6.75 3.13 -0.02
CA PHE A 101 -6.81 3.21 -1.48
C PHE A 101 -7.12 4.61 -1.97
#